data_083b8121831629323c176d90c72d6502
#
_entry.id   083b8121831629323c176d90c72d6502
#
_cell.length_a   1.000
_cell.length_b   1.000
_cell.length_c   1.000
_cell.angle_alpha   90.00
_cell.angle_beta   90.00
_cell.angle_gamma   90.00
#
_symmetry.space_group_name_H-M   'P 1'
#
loop_
_entity.id
_entity.type
_entity.pdbx_description
1 polymer ?
#
loop_
_entity_poly.entity_id
_entity_poly.type
_entity_poly.pdbx_seq_one_letter_code
_entity_poly.pdbx_strand_id
1 'polypeptide(L)'
;MNLAIARSTLEKAGVTFAPGLTADEMARAEEAYALVFPADLRELLMFALPVSPGWPDWRKLDDAPIRAQLRAPYEGICFDIEHNAFWLDEWGPRPTVLADAFAVAKKEVDAAPTLIPIRGHRYLPSRPSTAGNPVFSVHQTDIIHYGADLWNYLENEFHGAFETSEYQLTQLLRHIDFWSALAS
;
A
#
# COMPACT_ATOMS: atom_id res chain seq x y z
N MET A 1 -17.62 -4.82 -4.18
CA MET A 1 -17.56 -6.32 -4.23
C MET A 1 -18.20 -6.91 -2.99
N ASN A 2 -18.72 -8.15 -3.06
CA ASN A 2 -19.25 -8.84 -1.86
C ASN A 2 -18.08 -9.52 -1.12
N LEU A 3 -17.86 -9.18 0.14
CA LEU A 3 -16.74 -9.68 0.97
C LEU A 3 -16.70 -11.21 1.09
N ALA A 4 -17.88 -11.85 1.20
CA ALA A 4 -17.94 -13.31 1.31
C ALA A 4 -17.50 -14.00 0.00
N ILE A 5 -17.86 -13.41 -1.14
CA ILE A 5 -17.42 -13.90 -2.46
C ILE A 5 -15.91 -13.66 -2.59
N ALA A 6 -15.42 -12.46 -2.28
CA ALA A 6 -14.00 -12.14 -2.34
C ALA A 6 -13.17 -13.11 -1.48
N ARG A 7 -13.58 -13.32 -0.22
CA ARG A 7 -12.92 -14.27 0.67
C ARG A 7 -12.89 -15.69 0.10
N SER A 8 -14.07 -16.20 -0.33
CA SER A 8 -14.15 -17.55 -0.89
C SER A 8 -13.27 -17.72 -2.14
N THR A 9 -13.18 -16.69 -2.98
CA THR A 9 -12.34 -16.71 -4.18
C THR A 9 -10.85 -16.70 -3.81
N LEU A 10 -10.45 -15.86 -2.86
CA LEU A 10 -9.07 -15.80 -2.37
C LEU A 10 -8.65 -17.10 -1.65
N GLU A 11 -9.56 -17.74 -0.90
CA GLU A 11 -9.32 -19.06 -0.29
C GLU A 11 -9.06 -20.15 -1.38
N LYS A 12 -9.79 -20.13 -2.47
CA LYS A 12 -9.54 -21.01 -3.63
C LYS A 12 -8.18 -20.72 -4.30
N ALA A 13 -7.73 -19.47 -4.25
CA ALA A 13 -6.40 -19.06 -4.71
C ALA A 13 -5.27 -19.36 -3.70
N GLY A 14 -5.57 -20.04 -2.59
CA GLY A 14 -4.60 -20.44 -1.58
C GLY A 14 -4.33 -19.40 -0.48
N VAL A 15 -5.12 -18.34 -0.40
CA VAL A 15 -5.02 -17.36 0.70
C VAL A 15 -5.69 -17.94 1.93
N THR A 16 -4.97 -17.96 3.06
CA THR A 16 -5.51 -18.35 4.36
C THR A 16 -5.94 -17.14 5.16
N PHE A 17 -7.05 -17.29 5.90
CA PHE A 17 -7.61 -16.21 6.71
C PHE A 17 -7.73 -16.62 8.17
N ALA A 18 -7.41 -15.70 9.06
CA ALA A 18 -7.83 -15.72 10.46
C ALA A 18 -9.18 -14.99 10.61
N PRO A 19 -9.84 -15.11 11.76
CA PRO A 19 -11.00 -14.26 12.07
C PRO A 19 -10.65 -12.79 11.87
N GLY A 20 -11.60 -11.97 11.43
CA GLY A 20 -11.39 -10.54 11.23
C GLY A 20 -10.96 -9.82 12.51
N LEU A 21 -10.33 -8.67 12.35
CA LEU A 21 -9.96 -7.81 13.47
C LEU A 21 -11.20 -7.28 14.18
N THR A 22 -11.19 -7.26 15.51
CA THR A 22 -12.16 -6.51 16.29
C THR A 22 -11.90 -5.00 16.16
N ALA A 23 -12.87 -4.17 16.56
CA ALA A 23 -12.70 -2.72 16.58
C ALA A 23 -11.51 -2.28 17.46
N ASP A 24 -11.31 -2.95 18.60
CA ASP A 24 -10.19 -2.67 19.52
C ASP A 24 -8.83 -3.09 18.92
N GLU A 25 -8.76 -4.24 18.23
CA GLU A 25 -7.54 -4.66 17.52
C GLU A 25 -7.20 -3.70 16.39
N MET A 26 -8.21 -3.24 15.65
CA MET A 26 -8.04 -2.25 14.60
C MET A 26 -7.50 -0.93 15.15
N ALA A 27 -8.12 -0.40 16.22
CA ALA A 27 -7.67 0.85 16.84
C ALA A 27 -6.23 0.75 17.37
N ARG A 28 -5.87 -0.38 17.99
CA ARG A 28 -4.50 -0.62 18.47
C ARG A 28 -3.49 -0.72 17.33
N ALA A 29 -3.85 -1.33 16.21
CA ALA A 29 -2.98 -1.38 15.05
C ALA A 29 -2.76 0.03 14.46
N GLU A 30 -3.83 0.83 14.31
CA GLU A 30 -3.73 2.21 13.83
C GLU A 30 -2.84 3.06 14.75
N GLU A 31 -2.98 2.92 16.07
CA GLU A 31 -2.14 3.62 17.04
C GLU A 31 -0.67 3.17 16.97
N ALA A 32 -0.42 1.84 16.99
CA ALA A 32 0.92 1.26 17.00
C ALA A 32 1.76 1.63 15.76
N TYR A 33 1.10 1.77 14.62
CA TYR A 33 1.75 2.09 13.35
C TYR A 33 1.52 3.53 12.89
N ALA A 34 0.83 4.36 13.68
CA ALA A 34 0.52 5.77 13.39
C ALA A 34 -0.13 5.96 12.01
N LEU A 35 -1.13 5.17 11.69
CA LEU A 35 -1.86 5.21 10.42
C LEU A 35 -3.37 5.10 10.64
N VAL A 36 -4.14 5.36 9.57
CA VAL A 36 -5.59 5.13 9.55
C VAL A 36 -5.89 4.28 8.32
N PHE A 37 -6.55 3.14 8.52
CA PHE A 37 -6.94 2.29 7.39
C PHE A 37 -8.08 2.94 6.60
N PRO A 38 -7.99 3.03 5.26
CA PRO A 38 -9.12 3.40 4.41
C PRO A 38 -10.31 2.45 4.60
N ALA A 39 -11.50 2.96 4.33
CA ALA A 39 -12.75 2.28 4.67
C ALA A 39 -12.87 0.87 4.07
N ASP A 40 -12.46 0.68 2.83
CA ASP A 40 -12.48 -0.62 2.13
C ASP A 40 -11.49 -1.63 2.73
N LEU A 41 -10.28 -1.19 3.06
CA LEU A 41 -9.29 -2.05 3.72
C LEU A 41 -9.73 -2.39 5.15
N ARG A 42 -10.26 -1.41 5.89
CA ARG A 42 -10.84 -1.62 7.22
C ARG A 42 -11.95 -2.67 7.17
N GLU A 43 -12.88 -2.55 6.22
CA GLU A 43 -13.98 -3.48 6.03
C GLU A 43 -13.48 -4.91 5.74
N LEU A 44 -12.49 -5.06 4.86
CA LEU A 44 -11.86 -6.35 4.57
C LEU A 44 -11.21 -6.96 5.80
N LEU A 45 -10.36 -6.19 6.51
CA LEU A 45 -9.61 -6.68 7.67
C LEU A 45 -10.52 -7.04 8.85
N MET A 46 -11.62 -6.33 9.04
CA MET A 46 -12.63 -6.65 10.07
C MET A 46 -13.48 -7.87 9.69
N PHE A 47 -13.71 -8.10 8.41
CA PHE A 47 -14.44 -9.27 7.93
C PHE A 47 -13.58 -10.55 8.01
N ALA A 48 -12.35 -10.49 7.55
CA ALA A 48 -11.39 -11.60 7.59
C ALA A 48 -9.96 -11.06 7.43
N LEU A 49 -9.04 -11.50 8.30
CA LEU A 49 -7.64 -11.10 8.24
C LEU A 49 -6.85 -12.10 7.37
N PRO A 50 -6.29 -11.69 6.21
CA PRO A 50 -5.39 -12.55 5.46
C PRO A 50 -4.10 -12.77 6.26
N VAL A 51 -3.64 -14.05 6.36
CA VAL A 51 -2.44 -14.44 7.12
C VAL A 51 -1.45 -15.27 6.30
N SER A 52 -1.68 -15.40 5.00
CA SER A 52 -0.73 -16.06 4.09
C SER A 52 0.57 -15.26 3.97
N PRO A 53 1.69 -15.90 3.55
CA PRO A 53 2.94 -15.20 3.30
C PRO A 53 2.78 -13.98 2.40
N GLY A 54 3.43 -12.88 2.78
CA GLY A 54 3.36 -11.60 2.11
C GLY A 54 2.25 -10.66 2.61
N TRP A 55 1.27 -11.16 3.35
CA TRP A 55 0.24 -10.33 3.98
C TRP A 55 0.68 -9.89 5.38
N PRO A 56 0.48 -8.60 5.75
CA PRO A 56 0.76 -8.13 7.11
C PRO A 56 -0.23 -8.72 8.12
N ASP A 57 0.26 -9.29 9.20
CA ASP A 57 -0.59 -9.69 10.34
C ASP A 57 -0.76 -8.50 11.31
N TRP A 58 -1.78 -7.70 11.08
CA TRP A 58 -2.05 -6.47 11.82
C TRP A 58 -2.37 -6.66 13.30
N ARG A 59 -2.51 -7.90 13.81
CA ARG A 59 -2.57 -8.19 15.26
C ARG A 59 -1.24 -8.00 15.96
N LYS A 60 -0.15 -8.05 15.22
CA LYS A 60 1.20 -7.87 15.73
C LYS A 60 1.54 -6.39 15.81
N LEU A 61 1.47 -5.81 16.99
CA LEU A 61 1.59 -4.37 17.21
C LEU A 61 3.02 -3.81 17.16
N ASP A 62 4.04 -4.67 17.16
CA ASP A 62 5.45 -4.27 17.03
C ASP A 62 6.21 -5.24 16.11
N ASP A 63 5.66 -5.48 14.94
CA ASP A 63 6.20 -6.42 13.96
C ASP A 63 7.27 -5.74 13.10
N ALA A 64 8.51 -6.24 13.17
CA ALA A 64 9.61 -5.69 12.38
C ALA A 64 9.37 -5.77 10.86
N PRO A 65 8.84 -6.86 10.30
CA PRO A 65 8.40 -6.92 8.91
C PRO A 65 7.41 -5.83 8.50
N ILE A 66 6.35 -5.57 9.29
CA ILE A 66 5.38 -4.51 8.99
C ILE A 66 6.05 -3.13 9.01
N ARG A 67 6.88 -2.88 10.04
CA ARG A 67 7.64 -1.61 10.11
C ARG A 67 8.61 -1.45 8.94
N ALA A 68 9.25 -2.52 8.49
CA ALA A 68 10.11 -2.49 7.31
C ALA A 68 9.29 -2.19 6.04
N GLN A 69 8.15 -2.82 5.84
CA GLN A 69 7.27 -2.52 4.71
C GLN A 69 6.77 -1.07 4.73
N LEU A 70 6.43 -0.51 5.89
CA LEU A 70 6.02 0.90 5.99
C LEU A 70 7.15 1.88 5.68
N ARG A 71 8.41 1.52 5.92
CA ARG A 71 9.58 2.35 5.57
C ARG A 71 10.05 2.16 4.13
N ALA A 72 9.78 1.01 3.53
CA ALA A 72 10.31 0.64 2.23
C ALA A 72 10.07 1.67 1.11
N PRO A 73 8.92 2.36 1.01
CA PRO A 73 8.74 3.41 0.01
C PRO A 73 9.76 4.56 0.16
N TYR A 74 10.00 5.05 1.37
CA TYR A 74 11.01 6.07 1.62
C TYR A 74 12.43 5.55 1.38
N GLU A 75 12.75 4.36 1.91
CA GLU A 75 14.08 3.74 1.74
C GLU A 75 14.39 3.49 0.25
N GLY A 76 13.38 3.14 -0.55
CA GLY A 76 13.49 2.99 -1.99
C GLY A 76 13.79 4.31 -2.72
N ILE A 77 13.13 5.39 -2.33
CA ILE A 77 13.44 6.74 -2.84
C ILE A 77 14.87 7.14 -2.48
N CYS A 78 15.32 6.89 -1.23
CA CYS A 78 16.69 7.17 -0.83
C CYS A 78 17.70 6.38 -1.66
N PHE A 79 17.43 5.10 -1.92
CA PHE A 79 18.27 4.27 -2.77
C PHE A 79 18.44 4.89 -4.17
N ASP A 80 17.35 5.33 -4.79
CA ASP A 80 17.40 5.92 -6.14
C ASP A 80 18.03 7.31 -6.15
N ILE A 81 17.90 8.09 -5.08
CA ILE A 81 18.64 9.35 -4.92
C ILE A 81 20.15 9.08 -4.92
N GLU A 82 20.59 8.04 -4.21
CA GLU A 82 22.01 7.72 -4.06
C GLU A 82 22.60 7.07 -5.32
N HIS A 83 21.87 6.11 -5.91
CA HIS A 83 22.43 5.23 -6.94
C HIS A 83 21.96 5.54 -8.36
N ASN A 84 20.78 6.14 -8.51
CA ASN A 84 20.13 6.33 -9.81
C ASN A 84 19.88 7.81 -10.17
N ALA A 85 20.51 8.72 -9.41
CA ALA A 85 20.40 10.17 -9.61
C ALA A 85 18.94 10.69 -9.58
N PHE A 86 18.02 9.97 -8.94
CA PHE A 86 16.64 10.39 -8.82
C PHE A 86 16.52 11.71 -8.05
N TRP A 87 15.75 12.64 -8.58
CA TRP A 87 15.41 13.91 -7.95
C TRP A 87 14.22 14.54 -8.65
N LEU A 88 13.25 15.07 -7.91
CA LEU A 88 12.13 15.79 -8.49
C LEU A 88 12.42 17.28 -8.54
N ASP A 89 12.09 17.91 -9.67
CA ASP A 89 12.32 19.35 -9.88
C ASP A 89 11.58 20.22 -8.84
N GLU A 90 10.42 19.77 -8.39
CA GLU A 90 9.62 20.46 -7.37
C GLU A 90 10.30 20.51 -6.00
N TRP A 91 11.28 19.65 -5.75
CA TRP A 91 12.07 19.68 -4.51
C TRP A 91 13.15 20.78 -4.51
N GLY A 92 13.28 21.51 -5.61
CA GLY A 92 14.30 22.53 -5.82
C GLY A 92 15.68 21.92 -6.11
N PRO A 93 16.76 22.72 -5.99
CA PRO A 93 18.10 22.24 -6.28
C PRO A 93 18.51 21.08 -5.37
N ARG A 94 18.99 19.99 -5.99
CA ARG A 94 19.46 18.83 -5.25
C ARG A 94 20.67 19.19 -4.37
N PRO A 95 20.60 18.93 -3.06
CA PRO A 95 21.74 19.11 -2.16
C PRO A 95 22.94 18.24 -2.59
N THR A 96 24.15 18.78 -2.41
CA THR A 96 25.40 18.03 -2.68
C THR A 96 25.71 17.00 -1.60
N VAL A 97 25.24 17.25 -0.37
CA VAL A 97 25.37 16.33 0.77
C VAL A 97 24.21 15.35 0.73
N LEU A 98 24.51 14.07 0.68
CA LEU A 98 23.50 13.00 0.55
C LEU A 98 22.50 13.00 1.71
N ALA A 99 22.96 13.23 2.94
CA ALA A 99 22.09 13.30 4.11
C ALA A 99 21.06 14.44 4.02
N ASP A 100 21.44 15.59 3.45
CA ASP A 100 20.54 16.71 3.22
C ASP A 100 19.52 16.39 2.12
N ALA A 101 19.94 15.68 1.07
CA ALA A 101 19.05 15.19 0.03
C ALA A 101 18.00 14.21 0.60
N PHE A 102 18.42 13.27 1.45
CA PHE A 102 17.52 12.37 2.16
C PHE A 102 16.54 13.10 3.09
N ALA A 103 17.00 14.18 3.75
CA ALA A 103 16.14 15.00 4.61
C ALA A 103 15.04 15.71 3.80
N VAL A 104 15.35 16.20 2.61
CA VAL A 104 14.34 16.77 1.70
C VAL A 104 13.33 15.69 1.30
N ALA A 105 13.79 14.55 0.81
CA ALA A 105 12.90 13.44 0.43
C ALA A 105 12.03 12.98 1.62
N LYS A 106 12.62 12.91 2.83
CA LYS A 106 11.88 12.54 4.06
C LYS A 106 10.72 13.48 4.34
N LYS A 107 10.96 14.77 4.23
CA LYS A 107 9.93 15.78 4.44
C LYS A 107 8.76 15.64 3.47
N GLU A 108 9.04 15.37 2.19
CA GLU A 108 8.01 15.23 1.16
C GLU A 108 7.22 13.92 1.33
N VAL A 109 7.91 12.80 1.63
CA VAL A 109 7.27 11.52 1.92
C VAL A 109 6.42 11.58 3.19
N ASP A 110 6.87 12.27 4.25
CA ASP A 110 6.10 12.43 5.49
C ASP A 110 4.84 13.30 5.31
N ALA A 111 4.87 14.24 4.36
CA ALA A 111 3.70 15.04 4.00
C ALA A 111 2.69 14.26 3.16
N ALA A 112 3.15 13.29 2.38
CA ALA A 112 2.32 12.43 1.54
C ALA A 112 1.43 11.47 2.35
N PRO A 113 0.35 10.92 1.76
CA PRO A 113 -0.40 9.83 2.37
C PRO A 113 0.51 8.62 2.64
N THR A 114 0.51 8.12 3.87
CA THR A 114 1.25 6.89 4.21
C THR A 114 0.79 5.74 3.31
N LEU A 115 1.72 5.04 2.71
CA LEU A 115 1.43 3.82 1.95
C LEU A 115 1.32 2.63 2.91
N ILE A 116 0.13 2.07 3.00
CA ILE A 116 -0.19 0.92 3.86
C ILE A 116 0.05 -0.36 3.06
N PRO A 117 0.94 -1.27 3.50
CA PRO A 117 1.17 -2.52 2.79
C PRO A 117 -0.07 -3.41 2.83
N ILE A 118 -0.43 -3.97 1.67
CA ILE A 118 -1.49 -4.97 1.53
C ILE A 118 -0.86 -6.36 1.40
N ARG A 119 0.02 -6.53 0.42
CA ARG A 119 0.72 -7.78 0.17
C ARG A 119 2.03 -7.52 -0.59
N GLY A 120 3.15 -8.02 -0.06
CA GLY A 120 4.46 -7.80 -0.67
C GLY A 120 4.75 -6.31 -0.88
N HIS A 121 4.96 -5.91 -2.12
CA HIS A 121 5.19 -4.52 -2.52
C HIS A 121 3.93 -3.81 -3.07
N ARG A 122 2.74 -4.26 -2.68
CA ARG A 122 1.45 -3.62 -3.00
C ARG A 122 0.98 -2.79 -1.84
N TYR A 123 0.63 -1.54 -2.12
CA TYR A 123 0.32 -0.54 -1.11
C TYR A 123 -0.97 0.21 -1.43
N LEU A 124 -1.72 0.53 -0.37
CA LEU A 124 -2.91 1.39 -0.42
C LEU A 124 -2.63 2.69 0.34
N PRO A 125 -2.85 3.86 -0.25
CA PRO A 125 -2.70 5.13 0.46
C PRO A 125 -3.66 5.27 1.64
N SER A 126 -3.18 5.77 2.78
CA SER A 126 -3.99 6.00 3.99
C SER A 126 -5.00 7.14 3.84
N ARG A 127 -4.75 8.08 2.93
CA ARG A 127 -5.59 9.25 2.67
C ARG A 127 -5.95 9.37 1.19
N PRO A 128 -7.18 9.82 0.88
CA PRO A 128 -8.30 10.01 1.81
C PRO A 128 -8.70 8.69 2.49
N SER A 129 -9.23 8.75 3.71
CA SER A 129 -9.62 7.54 4.48
C SER A 129 -10.91 6.87 3.96
N THR A 130 -11.49 7.39 2.89
CA THR A 130 -12.66 6.80 2.20
C THR A 130 -12.22 5.65 1.28
N ALA A 131 -13.13 4.75 0.95
CA ALA A 131 -12.91 3.70 -0.05
C ALA A 131 -12.56 4.25 -1.44
N GLY A 132 -11.91 3.42 -2.25
CA GLY A 132 -11.62 3.71 -3.66
C GLY A 132 -10.29 4.42 -3.91
N ASN A 133 -9.31 4.28 -3.02
CA ASN A 133 -7.94 4.67 -3.31
C ASN A 133 -7.29 3.65 -4.25
N PRO A 134 -6.47 4.09 -5.22
CA PRO A 134 -5.72 3.16 -6.06
C PRO A 134 -4.71 2.36 -5.25
N VAL A 135 -4.46 1.14 -5.68
CA VAL A 135 -3.36 0.33 -5.15
C VAL A 135 -2.14 0.53 -6.03
N PHE A 136 -1.03 0.88 -5.41
CA PHE A 136 0.25 1.02 -6.07
C PHE A 136 1.11 -0.26 -5.93
N SER A 137 1.84 -0.59 -6.98
CA SER A 137 3.02 -1.45 -6.90
C SER A 137 4.22 -0.54 -6.74
N VAL A 138 5.00 -0.73 -5.67
CA VAL A 138 6.10 0.16 -5.31
C VAL A 138 7.41 -0.63 -5.27
N HIS A 139 8.32 -0.31 -6.15
CA HIS A 139 9.69 -0.83 -6.15
C HIS A 139 10.65 0.33 -6.34
N GLN A 140 11.19 0.85 -5.22
CA GLN A 140 11.96 2.09 -5.23
C GLN A 140 11.11 3.24 -5.80
N THR A 141 11.59 3.97 -6.82
CA THR A 141 10.83 5.01 -7.52
C THR A 141 10.08 4.47 -8.76
N ASP A 142 10.23 3.20 -9.08
CA ASP A 142 9.37 2.51 -10.06
C ASP A 142 8.02 2.21 -9.40
N ILE A 143 7.09 3.11 -9.59
CA ILE A 143 5.75 3.06 -9.02
C ILE A 143 4.75 2.98 -10.17
N ILE A 144 3.83 2.03 -10.10
CA ILE A 144 2.73 1.90 -11.04
C ILE A 144 1.38 1.78 -10.33
N HIS A 145 0.32 2.20 -11.00
CA HIS A 145 -1.03 1.89 -10.57
C HIS A 145 -1.32 0.41 -10.85
N TYR A 146 -1.53 -0.39 -9.81
CA TYR A 146 -1.76 -1.84 -9.93
C TYR A 146 -3.22 -2.24 -9.70
N GLY A 147 -4.03 -1.33 -9.20
CA GLY A 147 -5.48 -1.47 -9.09
C GLY A 147 -6.12 -0.09 -8.98
N ALA A 148 -7.29 0.09 -9.60
CA ALA A 148 -8.04 1.34 -9.50
C ALA A 148 -8.61 1.57 -8.09
N ASP A 149 -8.85 0.49 -7.37
CA ASP A 149 -9.19 0.41 -5.95
C ASP A 149 -8.73 -0.94 -5.36
N LEU A 150 -9.01 -1.18 -4.09
CA LEU A 150 -8.66 -2.44 -3.41
C LEU A 150 -9.27 -3.66 -4.11
N TRP A 151 -10.49 -3.56 -4.61
CA TRP A 151 -11.19 -4.70 -5.22
C TRP A 151 -10.63 -5.03 -6.61
N ASN A 152 -10.41 -4.00 -7.43
CA ASN A 152 -9.76 -4.17 -8.73
C ASN A 152 -8.33 -4.70 -8.58
N TYR A 153 -7.60 -4.28 -7.54
CA TYR A 153 -6.32 -4.88 -7.19
C TYR A 153 -6.42 -6.38 -6.91
N LEU A 154 -7.37 -6.82 -6.09
CA LEU A 154 -7.54 -8.25 -5.79
C LEU A 154 -7.89 -9.05 -7.04
N GLU A 155 -8.72 -8.49 -7.92
CA GLU A 155 -9.03 -9.11 -9.22
C GLU A 155 -7.79 -9.23 -10.10
N ASN A 156 -6.95 -8.21 -10.17
CA ASN A 156 -5.72 -8.21 -10.95
C ASN A 156 -4.66 -9.18 -10.38
N GLU A 157 -4.44 -9.16 -9.07
CA GLU A 157 -3.43 -9.99 -8.39
C GLU A 157 -3.80 -11.49 -8.44
N PHE A 158 -5.09 -11.80 -8.38
CA PHE A 158 -5.63 -13.15 -8.36
C PHE A 158 -6.52 -13.45 -9.57
N HIS A 159 -6.21 -12.88 -10.73
CA HIS A 159 -7.04 -12.91 -11.92
C HIS A 159 -7.54 -14.31 -12.30
N GLY A 160 -6.71 -15.36 -12.17
CA GLY A 160 -7.13 -16.73 -12.46
C GLY A 160 -8.22 -17.28 -11.53
N ALA A 161 -8.37 -16.71 -10.33
CA ALA A 161 -9.41 -17.09 -9.36
C ALA A 161 -10.70 -16.28 -9.52
N PHE A 162 -10.59 -15.01 -9.99
CA PHE A 162 -11.74 -14.14 -10.24
C PHE A 162 -12.30 -14.22 -11.66
N GLU A 163 -11.81 -15.18 -12.47
CA GLU A 163 -12.25 -15.36 -13.86
C GLU A 163 -12.03 -14.13 -14.77
N THR A 164 -11.18 -13.22 -14.35
CA THR A 164 -10.76 -12.08 -15.17
C THR A 164 -9.59 -12.51 -16.05
N SER A 165 -9.63 -12.17 -17.33
CA SER A 165 -8.67 -12.70 -18.32
C SER A 165 -7.42 -11.83 -18.49
N GLU A 166 -7.45 -10.58 -18.04
CA GLU A 166 -6.36 -9.62 -18.26
C GLU A 166 -6.31 -8.58 -17.13
N TYR A 167 -5.10 -8.05 -16.88
CA TYR A 167 -4.91 -6.87 -16.04
C TYR A 167 -5.63 -5.67 -16.66
N GLN A 168 -6.54 -5.07 -15.90
CA GLN A 168 -7.30 -3.91 -16.35
C GLN A 168 -7.43 -2.88 -15.23
N LEU A 169 -7.16 -1.62 -15.57
CA LEU A 169 -7.57 -0.47 -14.76
C LEU A 169 -8.96 -0.03 -15.27
N THR A 170 -10.01 -0.56 -14.64
CA THR A 170 -11.38 -0.45 -15.15
C THR A 170 -12.09 0.86 -14.82
N GLN A 171 -11.45 1.75 -14.03
CA GLN A 171 -12.06 2.97 -13.52
C GLN A 171 -11.12 4.17 -13.64
N LEU A 172 -11.70 5.38 -13.56
CA LEU A 172 -10.93 6.60 -13.42
C LEU A 172 -10.16 6.56 -12.09
N LEU A 173 -8.84 6.65 -12.16
CA LEU A 173 -7.96 6.61 -11.00
C LEU A 173 -8.13 7.87 -10.14
N ARG A 174 -8.31 7.68 -8.82
CA ARG A 174 -8.20 8.79 -7.88
C ARG A 174 -6.76 9.25 -7.83
N HIS A 175 -6.55 10.55 -7.99
CA HIS A 175 -5.24 11.15 -7.78
C HIS A 175 -4.88 11.12 -6.29
N ILE A 176 -3.68 10.68 -5.97
CA ILE A 176 -3.09 10.68 -4.63
C ILE A 176 -1.85 11.57 -4.68
N ASP A 177 -1.89 12.67 -3.95
CA ASP A 177 -0.79 13.64 -3.90
C ASP A 177 0.54 12.93 -3.65
N PHE A 178 1.60 13.38 -4.32
CA PHE A 178 2.92 12.81 -4.36
C PHE A 178 2.98 11.45 -5.10
N TRP A 179 2.24 10.43 -4.67
CA TRP A 179 2.37 9.07 -5.21
C TRP A 179 1.89 8.94 -6.65
N SER A 180 0.80 9.62 -7.00
CA SER A 180 0.30 9.60 -8.40
C SER A 180 1.19 10.38 -9.36
N ALA A 181 2.00 11.31 -8.87
CA ALA A 181 2.98 12.01 -9.70
C ALA A 181 4.20 11.14 -10.04
N LEU A 182 4.51 10.16 -9.17
CA LEU A 182 5.57 9.17 -9.40
C LEU A 182 5.07 7.96 -10.21
N ALA A 183 3.77 7.69 -10.18
CA ALA A 183 3.21 6.52 -10.84
C ALA A 183 3.06 6.75 -12.35
N SER A 184 3.66 5.87 -13.13
CA SER A 184 3.56 5.81 -14.61
C SER A 184 2.41 4.92 -15.07
#